data_7119dd6a370795013bea9525b31495e8
#
_entry.id   7119dd6a370795013bea9525b31495e8
#
_cell.length_a   1.000
_cell.length_b   1.000
_cell.length_c   1.000
_cell.angle_alpha   90.00
_cell.angle_beta   90.00
_cell.angle_gamma   90.00
#
_symmetry.space_group_name_H-M   'P 1'
#
loop_
_entity.id
_entity.type
_entity.pdbx_description
1 polymer ?
#
loop_
_entity_poly.entity_id
_entity_poly.type
_entity_poly.pdbx_seq_one_letter_code
_entity_poly.pdbx_strand_id
1 'polypeptide(L)'
;MANTNFNVDIDAAAVISQYESERMTPVTTKKINFDIKNYLQAKLGPNETSKTMTIRLLPFSPEAKTPFKKVHMHTVKVNKGVSASGWKTFVCPITNKDDEGKPFGDKCPFCEVSAKAKKLLKESDNTEAMAKKYSDIEYMNRPKEMWLVRCIERGHEEDGVKFWMFPVSKKGDGVYDKINNLFNQRMKEDDYNVLSLIDGKDLVITLKKGSDGKTTVQVIDKSKPTPLSEDADQMQAWVNDQKKWQDVYTVKPYNFMEIVVNNGVPKYSKEIGGWYDSTKDETPETEEKEAEEPKGVDYSEIVNGPATTVIDGNRYQF
;
A
#
# COMPACT_ATOMS: atom_id res chain seq x y z
N MET A 1 49.19 -7.14 -42.96
CA MET A 1 49.13 -7.11 -41.48
C MET A 1 48.50 -5.78 -41.09
N ALA A 2 47.26 -5.78 -40.74
CA ALA A 2 46.53 -4.57 -40.32
C ALA A 2 46.70 -4.41 -38.79
N ASN A 3 47.37 -3.34 -38.38
CA ASN A 3 47.46 -2.89 -37.03
C ASN A 3 46.12 -2.24 -36.63
N THR A 4 45.26 -2.98 -35.88
CA THR A 4 44.13 -2.41 -35.22
C THR A 4 44.57 -1.95 -33.82
N ASN A 5 44.98 -0.66 -33.72
CA ASN A 5 45.09 0.00 -32.44
C ASN A 5 43.71 0.25 -31.88
N PHE A 6 43.27 -0.60 -30.93
CA PHE A 6 42.17 -0.29 -30.04
C PHE A 6 42.70 0.64 -28.94
N ASN A 7 42.57 1.94 -29.17
CA ASN A 7 42.79 2.94 -28.12
C ASN A 7 41.41 3.17 -27.44
N VAL A 8 41.12 2.41 -26.43
CA VAL A 8 39.98 2.69 -25.53
C VAL A 8 40.57 3.41 -24.32
N ASP A 9 40.77 4.71 -24.49
CA ASP A 9 41.07 5.57 -23.34
C ASP A 9 39.81 5.82 -22.53
N ILE A 10 39.85 5.41 -21.26
CA ILE A 10 38.84 5.79 -20.28
C ILE A 10 39.07 7.26 -19.97
N ASP A 11 38.09 8.12 -20.31
CA ASP A 11 38.16 9.54 -20.02
C ASP A 11 38.01 9.77 -18.50
N ALA A 12 39.14 10.04 -17.85
CA ALA A 12 39.21 10.32 -16.43
C ALA A 12 38.33 11.49 -15.99
N ALA A 13 38.15 12.50 -16.85
CA ALA A 13 37.28 13.64 -16.58
C ALA A 13 35.81 13.24 -16.59
N ALA A 14 35.40 12.32 -17.49
CA ALA A 14 34.05 11.77 -17.52
C ALA A 14 33.77 10.91 -16.26
N VAL A 15 34.73 10.11 -15.81
CA VAL A 15 34.62 9.31 -14.57
C VAL A 15 34.50 10.22 -13.35
N ILE A 16 35.28 11.27 -13.25
CA ILE A 16 35.20 12.24 -12.15
C ILE A 16 33.86 12.98 -12.19
N SER A 17 33.42 13.44 -13.35
CA SER A 17 32.13 14.11 -13.52
C SER A 17 30.95 13.20 -13.17
N GLN A 18 31.01 11.92 -13.55
CA GLN A 18 30.02 10.93 -13.17
C GLN A 18 30.00 10.72 -11.66
N TYR A 19 31.16 10.57 -11.03
CA TYR A 19 31.29 10.40 -9.58
C TYR A 19 30.77 11.63 -8.81
N GLU A 20 31.07 12.84 -9.30
CA GLU A 20 30.57 14.08 -8.70
C GLU A 20 29.06 14.23 -8.90
N SER A 21 28.53 13.87 -10.08
CA SER A 21 27.08 13.90 -10.34
C SER A 21 26.31 12.89 -9.48
N GLU A 22 26.86 11.71 -9.25
CA GLU A 22 26.28 10.70 -8.37
C GLU A 22 26.35 11.11 -6.88
N ARG A 23 27.40 11.82 -6.46
CA ARG A 23 27.54 12.37 -5.11
C ARG A 23 26.71 13.63 -4.88
N MET A 24 26.53 14.46 -5.93
CA MET A 24 25.73 15.67 -5.88
C MET A 24 24.26 15.45 -6.23
N THR A 25 23.87 14.22 -6.59
CA THR A 25 22.45 13.91 -6.61
C THR A 25 22.01 13.94 -5.15
N PRO A 26 21.39 15.04 -4.65
CA PRO A 26 20.71 14.95 -3.39
C PRO A 26 19.76 13.79 -3.60
N VAL A 27 19.68 12.88 -2.66
CA VAL A 27 18.51 12.03 -2.51
C VAL A 27 17.38 13.01 -2.28
N THR A 28 16.89 13.60 -3.35
CA THR A 28 15.61 14.27 -3.36
C THR A 28 14.67 13.14 -3.02
N THR A 29 14.40 13.01 -1.73
CA THR A 29 13.13 12.48 -1.29
C THR A 29 12.14 13.36 -2.04
N LYS A 30 11.74 12.92 -3.27
CA LYS A 30 10.59 13.47 -3.96
C LYS A 30 9.56 13.52 -2.87
N LYS A 31 9.15 14.71 -2.43
CA LYS A 31 7.93 14.87 -1.67
C LYS A 31 6.90 14.25 -2.59
N ILE A 32 6.59 12.98 -2.37
CA ILE A 32 5.49 12.31 -3.05
C ILE A 32 4.29 13.02 -2.46
N ASN A 33 3.89 14.09 -3.13
CA ASN A 33 2.64 14.75 -2.82
C ASN A 33 1.61 13.64 -2.99
N PHE A 34 0.89 13.36 -1.90
CA PHE A 34 -0.28 12.50 -1.96
C PHE A 34 -1.22 13.10 -3.00
N ASP A 35 -1.19 12.56 -4.20
CA ASP A 35 -2.08 12.96 -5.27
C ASP A 35 -3.28 12.00 -5.27
N ILE A 36 -4.43 12.52 -4.87
CA ILE A 36 -5.69 11.78 -4.82
C ILE A 36 -6.08 11.21 -6.19
N LYS A 37 -5.57 11.83 -7.27
CA LYS A 37 -5.78 11.39 -8.65
C LYS A 37 -5.19 10.01 -8.94
N ASN A 38 -4.15 9.61 -8.20
CA ASN A 38 -3.55 8.29 -8.35
C ASN A 38 -4.39 7.15 -7.78
N TYR A 39 -5.48 7.46 -7.06
CA TYR A 39 -6.30 6.46 -6.37
C TYR A 39 -7.73 6.47 -6.89
N LEU A 40 -8.27 5.29 -7.19
CA LEU A 40 -9.72 5.15 -7.34
C LEU A 40 -10.38 5.32 -5.97
N GLN A 41 -11.24 6.33 -5.84
CA GLN A 41 -11.92 6.64 -4.58
C GLN A 41 -13.14 5.72 -4.35
N ALA A 42 -12.89 4.41 -4.29
CA ALA A 42 -13.90 3.37 -4.10
C ALA A 42 -14.28 3.22 -2.61
N LYS A 43 -14.75 4.31 -2.02
CA LYS A 43 -15.28 4.35 -0.64
C LYS A 43 -16.46 5.31 -0.56
N LEU A 44 -17.40 5.04 0.35
CA LEU A 44 -18.49 5.95 0.65
C LEU A 44 -18.01 7.13 1.50
N GLY A 45 -18.49 8.32 1.21
CA GLY A 45 -18.33 9.47 2.09
C GLY A 45 -19.15 9.32 3.39
N PRO A 46 -18.96 10.20 4.36
CA PRO A 46 -19.63 10.09 5.68
C PRO A 46 -21.15 9.98 5.60
N ASN A 47 -21.78 10.69 4.68
CA ASN A 47 -23.24 10.74 4.50
C ASN A 47 -23.73 10.02 3.24
N GLU A 48 -22.86 9.33 2.52
CA GLU A 48 -23.24 8.59 1.32
C GLU A 48 -23.75 7.22 1.70
N THR A 49 -24.90 6.84 1.11
CA THR A 49 -25.47 5.50 1.23
C THR A 49 -25.17 4.63 0.03
N SER A 50 -24.83 5.24 -1.11
CA SER A 50 -24.45 4.55 -2.34
C SER A 50 -23.51 5.42 -3.16
N LYS A 51 -22.58 4.76 -3.88
CA LYS A 51 -21.69 5.39 -4.86
C LYS A 51 -21.49 4.44 -6.02
N THR A 52 -21.59 4.96 -7.24
CA THR A 52 -21.31 4.18 -8.45
C THR A 52 -20.18 4.84 -9.22
N MET A 53 -19.25 4.03 -9.72
CA MET A 53 -18.16 4.44 -10.58
C MET A 53 -18.01 3.45 -11.73
N THR A 54 -17.53 3.91 -12.86
CA THR A 54 -17.27 3.08 -14.03
C THR A 54 -15.77 3.06 -14.28
N ILE A 55 -15.20 1.88 -14.46
CA ILE A 55 -13.76 1.72 -14.67
C ILE A 55 -13.47 0.79 -15.85
N ARG A 56 -12.33 0.99 -16.49
CA ARG A 56 -11.71 -0.01 -17.35
C ARG A 56 -10.43 -0.52 -16.70
N LEU A 57 -10.31 -1.83 -16.53
CA LEU A 57 -9.08 -2.44 -16.02
C LEU A 57 -7.97 -2.40 -17.07
N LEU A 58 -6.74 -2.21 -16.61
CA LEU A 58 -5.51 -2.24 -17.38
C LEU A 58 -4.66 -3.44 -16.97
N PRO A 59 -3.76 -3.94 -17.81
CA PRO A 59 -2.67 -4.80 -17.35
C PRO A 59 -1.94 -4.14 -16.18
N PHE A 60 -1.50 -4.93 -15.19
CA PHE A 60 -0.90 -4.38 -13.98
C PHE A 60 0.41 -3.60 -14.23
N SER A 61 1.16 -4.01 -15.24
CA SER A 61 2.29 -3.29 -15.84
C SER A 61 2.25 -3.50 -17.36
N PRO A 62 3.05 -2.80 -18.16
CA PRO A 62 3.11 -3.02 -19.60
C PRO A 62 3.38 -4.47 -20.01
N GLU A 63 4.16 -5.20 -19.21
CA GLU A 63 4.55 -6.60 -19.45
C GLU A 63 3.59 -7.61 -18.79
N ALA A 64 2.70 -7.14 -17.91
CA ALA A 64 1.81 -8.04 -17.18
C ALA A 64 0.67 -8.55 -18.05
N LYS A 65 0.37 -9.85 -17.92
CA LYS A 65 -0.76 -10.49 -18.60
C LYS A 65 -2.08 -10.40 -17.83
N THR A 66 -2.05 -9.94 -16.60
CA THR A 66 -3.23 -9.83 -15.73
C THR A 66 -3.33 -8.45 -15.10
N PRO A 67 -4.54 -7.97 -14.78
CA PRO A 67 -4.72 -6.69 -14.12
C PRO A 67 -4.46 -6.73 -12.60
N PHE A 68 -4.25 -7.92 -12.01
CA PHE A 68 -4.22 -8.12 -10.57
C PHE A 68 -2.81 -8.35 -10.03
N LYS A 69 -2.47 -7.64 -8.97
CA LYS A 69 -1.29 -7.90 -8.13
C LYS A 69 -1.70 -8.07 -6.67
N LYS A 70 -1.20 -9.12 -6.04
CA LYS A 70 -1.39 -9.31 -4.59
C LYS A 70 -0.30 -8.57 -3.85
N VAL A 71 -0.70 -7.79 -2.83
CA VAL A 71 0.19 -7.03 -1.96
C VAL A 71 -0.19 -7.23 -0.50
N HIS A 72 0.72 -6.95 0.40
CA HIS A 72 0.53 -7.10 1.84
C HIS A 72 0.58 -5.74 2.53
N MET A 73 -0.46 -5.41 3.28
CA MET A 73 -0.62 -4.12 3.93
C MET A 73 -0.94 -4.28 5.42
N HIS A 74 -0.40 -3.40 6.23
CA HIS A 74 -0.82 -3.20 7.61
C HIS A 74 -1.88 -2.11 7.65
N THR A 75 -3.11 -2.43 8.08
CA THR A 75 -4.15 -1.43 8.36
C THR A 75 -4.31 -1.36 9.86
N VAL A 76 -3.81 -0.28 10.44
CA VAL A 76 -3.63 -0.14 11.88
C VAL A 76 -4.32 1.12 12.41
N LYS A 77 -4.70 1.09 13.68
CA LYS A 77 -5.06 2.30 14.40
C LYS A 77 -3.82 3.15 14.62
N VAL A 78 -3.97 4.45 14.49
CA VAL A 78 -2.87 5.40 14.62
C VAL A 78 -3.33 6.63 15.41
N ASN A 79 -2.38 7.36 15.99
CA ASN A 79 -2.65 8.65 16.57
C ASN A 79 -3.34 9.58 15.56
N LYS A 80 -4.27 10.43 16.02
CA LYS A 80 -4.98 11.38 15.15
C LYS A 80 -4.05 12.39 14.49
N GLY A 81 -2.89 12.64 15.04
CA GLY A 81 -1.82 13.43 14.41
C GLY A 81 -1.22 12.78 13.16
N VAL A 82 -1.31 11.42 13.03
CA VAL A 82 -0.89 10.68 11.84
C VAL A 82 -2.01 10.58 10.81
N SER A 83 -3.25 10.39 11.28
CA SER A 83 -4.44 10.32 10.42
C SER A 83 -5.68 10.74 11.19
N ALA A 84 -6.41 11.74 10.67
CA ALA A 84 -7.64 12.25 11.30
C ALA A 84 -8.71 11.17 11.53
N SER A 85 -8.74 10.13 10.68
CA SER A 85 -9.64 8.98 10.85
C SER A 85 -9.23 8.04 11.99
N GLY A 86 -8.02 8.21 12.55
CA GLY A 86 -7.43 7.27 13.50
C GLY A 86 -7.00 5.93 12.87
N TRP A 87 -7.03 5.80 11.53
CA TRP A 87 -6.64 4.62 10.79
C TRP A 87 -5.68 4.97 9.65
N LYS A 88 -4.69 4.12 9.42
CA LYS A 88 -3.78 4.25 8.28
C LYS A 88 -3.35 2.89 7.76
N THR A 89 -3.10 2.83 6.45
CA THR A 89 -2.58 1.64 5.78
C THR A 89 -1.12 1.87 5.39
N PHE A 90 -0.27 0.89 5.67
CA PHE A 90 1.16 0.88 5.37
C PHE A 90 1.53 -0.35 4.56
N VAL A 91 2.44 -0.19 3.61
CA VAL A 91 3.04 -1.31 2.88
C VAL A 91 3.90 -2.11 3.84
N CYS A 92 3.73 -3.43 3.88
CA CYS A 92 4.62 -4.28 4.63
C CYS A 92 5.96 -4.45 3.88
N PRO A 93 7.10 -4.00 4.42
CA PRO A 93 8.36 -4.04 3.69
C PRO A 93 8.95 -5.45 3.54
N ILE A 94 8.69 -6.35 4.48
CA ILE A 94 9.29 -7.70 4.47
C ILE A 94 8.52 -8.70 3.61
N THR A 95 7.21 -8.50 3.39
CA THR A 95 6.39 -9.44 2.62
C THR A 95 6.16 -9.00 1.18
N ASN A 96 6.24 -7.71 0.89
CA ASN A 96 6.20 -7.21 -0.47
C ASN A 96 7.61 -7.20 -1.06
N LYS A 97 7.65 -7.38 -2.38
CA LYS A 97 8.90 -7.45 -3.14
C LYS A 97 8.86 -6.44 -4.28
N ASP A 98 10.03 -5.96 -4.63
CA ASP A 98 10.26 -5.17 -5.85
C ASP A 98 10.13 -6.03 -7.12
N ASP A 99 10.44 -5.42 -8.25
CA ASP A 99 10.35 -6.08 -9.56
C ASP A 99 11.45 -7.14 -9.75
N GLU A 100 12.54 -7.09 -8.96
CA GLU A 100 13.64 -8.08 -8.93
C GLU A 100 13.35 -9.23 -7.94
N GLY A 101 12.24 -9.18 -7.22
CA GLY A 101 11.84 -10.19 -6.23
C GLY A 101 12.50 -10.03 -4.87
N LYS A 102 13.16 -8.89 -4.60
CA LYS A 102 13.79 -8.56 -3.32
C LYS A 102 12.78 -7.86 -2.40
N PRO A 103 12.72 -8.21 -1.10
CA PRO A 103 11.91 -7.47 -0.14
C PRO A 103 12.31 -5.99 -0.07
N PHE A 104 11.34 -5.11 0.18
CA PHE A 104 11.60 -3.67 0.34
C PHE A 104 12.40 -3.35 1.60
N GLY A 105 12.47 -4.27 2.56
CA GLY A 105 13.23 -4.15 3.78
C GLY A 105 13.26 -5.44 4.59
N ASP A 106 14.20 -5.54 5.51
CA ASP A 106 14.46 -6.74 6.29
C ASP A 106 13.64 -6.79 7.59
N LYS A 107 13.14 -5.65 8.05
CA LYS A 107 12.42 -5.50 9.32
C LYS A 107 11.11 -4.72 9.12
N CYS A 108 10.13 -5.01 9.98
CA CYS A 108 8.84 -4.32 10.00
C CYS A 108 8.29 -4.27 11.43
N PRO A 109 8.18 -3.09 12.06
CA PRO A 109 7.72 -2.97 13.45
C PRO A 109 6.34 -3.57 13.68
N PHE A 110 5.41 -3.43 12.73
CA PHE A 110 4.08 -4.03 12.84
C PHE A 110 4.13 -5.57 12.84
N CYS A 111 4.98 -6.17 11.99
CA CYS A 111 5.17 -7.62 11.98
C CYS A 111 5.81 -8.11 13.27
N GLU A 112 6.75 -7.36 13.85
CA GLU A 112 7.41 -7.68 15.11
C GLU A 112 6.41 -7.68 16.27
N VAL A 113 5.56 -6.64 16.37
CA VAL A 113 4.48 -6.57 17.37
C VAL A 113 3.50 -7.73 17.19
N SER A 114 3.09 -8.03 15.94
CA SER A 114 2.20 -9.14 15.64
C SER A 114 2.82 -10.49 16.05
N ALA A 115 4.10 -10.71 15.73
CA ALA A 115 4.81 -11.93 16.08
C ALA A 115 4.94 -12.12 17.60
N LYS A 116 5.28 -11.03 18.33
CA LYS A 116 5.36 -11.03 19.79
C LYS A 116 4.00 -11.36 20.41
N ALA A 117 2.93 -10.71 19.98
CA ALA A 117 1.58 -10.97 20.46
C ALA A 117 1.15 -12.43 20.19
N LYS A 118 1.48 -12.97 19.00
CA LYS A 118 1.21 -14.36 18.65
C LYS A 118 1.99 -15.35 19.51
N LYS A 119 3.21 -15.00 19.96
CA LYS A 119 4.00 -15.82 20.89
C LYS A 119 3.34 -15.83 22.26
N LEU A 120 3.01 -14.64 22.79
CA LEU A 120 2.34 -14.50 24.09
C LEU A 120 0.98 -15.21 24.13
N LEU A 121 0.22 -15.19 23.03
CA LEU A 121 -1.07 -15.89 22.92
C LEU A 121 -0.96 -17.42 23.10
N LYS A 122 0.22 -18.00 22.89
CA LYS A 122 0.47 -19.44 23.04
C LYS A 122 0.90 -19.86 24.45
N GLU A 123 1.16 -18.91 25.34
CA GLU A 123 1.53 -19.19 26.72
C GLU A 123 0.34 -19.76 27.48
N SER A 124 0.58 -20.77 28.32
CA SER A 124 -0.48 -21.61 28.96
C SER A 124 -1.19 -20.92 30.11
N ASP A 125 -0.63 -19.87 30.68
CA ASP A 125 -1.10 -19.13 31.83
C ASP A 125 -1.96 -17.90 31.51
N ASN A 126 -2.31 -17.72 30.23
CA ASN A 126 -3.14 -16.60 29.79
C ASN A 126 -4.56 -16.72 30.35
N THR A 127 -5.02 -15.66 30.99
CA THR A 127 -6.45 -15.46 31.25
C THR A 127 -7.20 -15.22 29.93
N GLU A 128 -8.53 -15.42 29.93
CA GLU A 128 -9.35 -15.13 28.75
C GLU A 128 -9.18 -13.67 28.25
N ALA A 129 -9.11 -12.72 29.18
CA ALA A 129 -8.89 -11.32 28.87
C ALA A 129 -7.51 -11.07 28.23
N MET A 130 -6.45 -11.72 28.71
CA MET A 130 -5.10 -11.65 28.14
C MET A 130 -5.06 -12.28 26.76
N ALA A 131 -5.64 -13.46 26.59
CA ALA A 131 -5.73 -14.13 25.30
C ALA A 131 -6.45 -13.28 24.26
N LYS A 132 -7.58 -12.66 24.64
CA LYS A 132 -8.29 -11.71 23.78
C LYS A 132 -7.42 -10.50 23.41
N LYS A 133 -6.77 -9.88 24.40
CA LYS A 133 -5.87 -8.74 24.17
C LYS A 133 -4.77 -9.08 23.16
N TYR A 134 -4.07 -10.20 23.34
CA TYR A 134 -3.00 -10.60 22.44
C TYR A 134 -3.52 -10.96 21.04
N SER A 135 -4.69 -11.60 20.95
CA SER A 135 -5.36 -11.88 19.69
C SER A 135 -5.70 -10.58 18.92
N ASP A 136 -6.22 -9.57 19.62
CA ASP A 136 -6.55 -8.28 19.02
C ASP A 136 -5.28 -7.54 18.53
N ILE A 137 -4.21 -7.55 19.33
CA ILE A 137 -2.92 -6.95 18.94
C ILE A 137 -2.34 -7.65 17.71
N GLU A 138 -2.33 -9.00 17.70
CA GLU A 138 -1.88 -9.79 16.54
C GLU A 138 -2.69 -9.45 15.31
N TYR A 139 -4.02 -9.50 15.41
CA TYR A 139 -4.93 -9.24 14.30
C TYR A 139 -4.76 -7.83 13.72
N MET A 140 -4.59 -6.83 14.59
CA MET A 140 -4.44 -5.43 14.17
C MET A 140 -3.13 -5.18 13.44
N ASN A 141 -2.04 -5.82 13.87
CA ASN A 141 -0.71 -5.53 13.36
C ASN A 141 -0.22 -6.50 12.28
N ARG A 142 -0.83 -7.67 12.11
CA ARG A 142 -0.41 -8.61 11.06
C ARG A 142 -0.63 -8.03 9.66
N PRO A 143 0.21 -8.39 8.68
CA PRO A 143 -0.01 -8.00 7.30
C PRO A 143 -1.29 -8.67 6.75
N LYS A 144 -2.09 -7.90 6.04
CA LYS A 144 -3.32 -8.35 5.38
C LYS A 144 -3.10 -8.38 3.88
N GLU A 145 -3.54 -9.46 3.25
CA GLU A 145 -3.49 -9.56 1.80
C GLU A 145 -4.52 -8.64 1.16
N MET A 146 -4.06 -7.90 0.17
CA MET A 146 -4.89 -7.00 -0.63
C MET A 146 -4.66 -7.29 -2.11
N TRP A 147 -5.70 -7.16 -2.90
CA TRP A 147 -5.57 -7.06 -4.34
C TRP A 147 -5.38 -5.60 -4.75
N LEU A 148 -4.53 -5.40 -5.72
CA LEU A 148 -4.25 -4.12 -6.33
C LEU A 148 -4.43 -4.24 -7.84
N VAL A 149 -5.14 -3.29 -8.45
CA VAL A 149 -5.37 -3.22 -9.90
C VAL A 149 -5.06 -1.83 -10.42
N ARG A 150 -4.70 -1.77 -11.70
CA ARG A 150 -4.64 -0.51 -12.46
C ARG A 150 -5.93 -0.33 -13.24
N CYS A 151 -6.41 0.89 -13.32
CA CYS A 151 -7.63 1.19 -14.07
C CYS A 151 -7.67 2.63 -14.55
N ILE A 152 -8.52 2.87 -15.56
CA ILE A 152 -9.01 4.21 -15.94
C ILE A 152 -10.40 4.37 -15.36
N GLU A 153 -10.66 5.48 -14.69
CA GLU A 153 -12.00 5.86 -14.23
C GLU A 153 -12.70 6.65 -15.32
N ARG A 154 -13.86 6.15 -15.78
CA ARG A 154 -14.65 6.80 -16.81
C ARG A 154 -15.30 8.07 -16.31
N GLY A 155 -15.18 9.14 -17.08
CA GLY A 155 -15.59 10.49 -16.70
C GLY A 155 -14.54 11.28 -15.91
N HIS A 156 -13.34 10.67 -15.73
CA HIS A 156 -12.17 11.27 -15.11
C HIS A 156 -10.88 10.80 -15.82
N GLU A 157 -10.97 10.64 -17.14
CA GLU A 157 -9.87 10.14 -17.98
C GLU A 157 -8.62 11.07 -17.93
N GLU A 158 -8.83 12.35 -17.67
CA GLU A 158 -7.78 13.36 -17.51
C GLU A 158 -6.85 13.09 -16.31
N ASP A 159 -7.31 12.33 -15.31
CA ASP A 159 -6.48 11.91 -14.17
C ASP A 159 -5.50 10.79 -14.55
N GLY A 160 -5.70 10.13 -15.70
CA GLY A 160 -4.87 9.04 -16.18
C GLY A 160 -5.03 7.75 -15.37
N VAL A 161 -3.94 6.97 -15.31
CA VAL A 161 -3.94 5.67 -14.64
C VAL A 161 -4.08 5.82 -13.14
N LYS A 162 -5.09 5.14 -12.57
CA LYS A 162 -5.36 5.04 -11.14
C LYS A 162 -5.09 3.63 -10.61
N PHE A 163 -4.80 3.54 -9.32
CA PHE A 163 -4.73 2.28 -8.59
C PHE A 163 -5.94 2.11 -7.70
N TRP A 164 -6.49 0.90 -7.71
CA TRP A 164 -7.56 0.50 -6.81
C TRP A 164 -7.12 -0.70 -5.98
N MET A 165 -7.17 -0.54 -4.65
CA MET A 165 -6.81 -1.56 -3.68
C MET A 165 -8.05 -2.03 -2.92
N PHE A 166 -8.23 -3.34 -2.79
CA PHE A 166 -9.33 -3.95 -2.06
C PHE A 166 -8.88 -5.25 -1.37
N PRO A 167 -9.54 -5.65 -0.26
CA PRO A 167 -9.12 -6.81 0.52
C PRO A 167 -9.33 -8.13 -0.23
N VAL A 168 -8.46 -9.10 0.07
CA VAL A 168 -8.65 -10.50 -0.32
C VAL A 168 -9.76 -11.08 0.57
N SER A 169 -10.84 -11.60 -0.02
CA SER A 169 -11.87 -12.33 0.71
C SER A 169 -11.49 -13.80 0.84
N LYS A 170 -11.51 -14.31 2.07
CA LYS A 170 -11.33 -15.75 2.32
C LYS A 170 -12.60 -16.57 2.04
N LYS A 171 -13.74 -15.88 1.86
CA LYS A 171 -15.05 -16.52 1.61
C LYS A 171 -15.36 -16.67 0.12
N GLY A 172 -14.52 -16.12 -0.77
CA GLY A 172 -14.75 -16.14 -2.21
C GLY A 172 -15.89 -15.22 -2.68
N ASP A 173 -16.19 -14.17 -1.92
CA ASP A 173 -17.24 -13.19 -2.18
C ASP A 173 -16.72 -11.76 -2.33
N GLY A 174 -15.40 -11.60 -2.40
CA GLY A 174 -14.71 -10.32 -2.54
C GLY A 174 -14.85 -9.70 -3.92
N VAL A 175 -14.28 -8.52 -4.07
CA VAL A 175 -14.28 -7.80 -5.37
C VAL A 175 -13.55 -8.59 -6.43
N TYR A 176 -12.39 -9.18 -6.09
CA TYR A 176 -11.64 -10.05 -6.98
C TYR A 176 -12.49 -11.21 -7.50
N ASP A 177 -13.20 -11.90 -6.59
CA ASP A 177 -14.03 -13.05 -6.94
C ASP A 177 -15.18 -12.64 -7.86
N LYS A 178 -15.78 -11.47 -7.62
CA LYS A 178 -16.86 -10.94 -8.45
C LYS A 178 -16.39 -10.60 -9.86
N ILE A 179 -15.21 -9.98 -9.99
CA ILE A 179 -14.62 -9.68 -11.31
C ILE A 179 -14.28 -10.98 -12.04
N ASN A 180 -13.65 -11.95 -11.37
CA ASN A 180 -13.32 -13.23 -12.00
C ASN A 180 -14.55 -14.07 -12.37
N ASN A 181 -15.57 -14.09 -11.53
CA ASN A 181 -16.83 -14.79 -11.85
C ASN A 181 -17.48 -14.19 -13.09
N LEU A 182 -17.53 -12.84 -13.16
CA LEU A 182 -18.02 -12.14 -14.33
C LEU A 182 -17.20 -12.50 -15.59
N PHE A 183 -15.88 -12.42 -15.49
CA PHE A 183 -14.97 -12.77 -16.58
C PHE A 183 -15.16 -14.23 -17.04
N ASN A 184 -15.16 -15.18 -16.09
CA ASN A 184 -15.34 -16.58 -16.40
C ASN A 184 -16.70 -16.89 -17.01
N GLN A 185 -17.75 -16.20 -16.55
CA GLN A 185 -19.09 -16.32 -17.12
C GLN A 185 -19.08 -15.89 -18.58
N ARG A 186 -18.55 -14.70 -18.90
CA ARG A 186 -18.49 -14.19 -20.27
C ARG A 186 -17.64 -15.04 -21.20
N MET A 187 -16.49 -15.54 -20.69
CA MET A 187 -15.63 -16.44 -21.47
C MET A 187 -16.31 -17.79 -21.78
N LYS A 188 -17.11 -18.32 -20.84
CA LYS A 188 -17.77 -19.63 -21.03
C LYS A 188 -19.05 -19.56 -21.86
N GLU A 189 -19.85 -18.50 -21.67
CA GLU A 189 -21.15 -18.35 -22.31
C GLU A 189 -21.05 -17.73 -23.71
N ASP A 190 -20.16 -16.71 -23.84
CA ASP A 190 -20.12 -15.85 -25.01
C ASP A 190 -18.78 -15.96 -25.78
N ASP A 191 -17.82 -16.75 -25.30
CA ASP A 191 -16.41 -16.77 -25.77
C ASP A 191 -15.83 -15.33 -25.86
N TYR A 192 -16.16 -14.49 -24.86
CA TYR A 192 -15.95 -13.07 -24.91
C TYR A 192 -15.01 -12.59 -23.79
N ASN A 193 -13.90 -11.94 -24.20
CA ASN A 193 -12.95 -11.35 -23.28
C ASN A 193 -13.39 -9.97 -22.82
N VAL A 194 -14.13 -9.89 -21.72
CA VAL A 194 -14.60 -8.64 -21.13
C VAL A 194 -13.46 -7.68 -20.74
N LEU A 195 -12.25 -8.18 -20.54
CA LEU A 195 -11.06 -7.40 -20.19
C LEU A 195 -10.23 -6.96 -21.40
N SER A 196 -10.66 -7.25 -22.61
CA SER A 196 -10.00 -6.80 -23.85
C SER A 196 -9.85 -5.27 -23.85
N LEU A 197 -8.69 -4.78 -24.33
CA LEU A 197 -8.43 -3.34 -24.44
C LEU A 197 -9.14 -2.70 -25.63
N ILE A 198 -9.42 -3.50 -26.69
CA ILE A 198 -9.98 -3.02 -27.95
C ILE A 198 -11.51 -3.10 -27.93
N ASP A 199 -12.04 -4.24 -27.55
CA ASP A 199 -13.47 -4.56 -27.60
C ASP A 199 -14.02 -5.07 -26.26
N GLY A 200 -13.32 -4.83 -25.17
CA GLY A 200 -13.76 -5.19 -23.83
C GLY A 200 -14.91 -4.33 -23.31
N LYS A 201 -15.30 -4.56 -22.06
CA LYS A 201 -16.37 -3.82 -21.40
C LYS A 201 -15.88 -3.08 -20.17
N ASP A 202 -16.46 -1.90 -19.95
CA ASP A 202 -16.25 -1.20 -18.69
C ASP A 202 -16.97 -1.95 -17.56
N LEU A 203 -16.36 -1.92 -16.38
CA LEU A 203 -16.93 -2.46 -15.15
C LEU A 203 -17.61 -1.33 -14.38
N VAL A 204 -18.84 -1.56 -13.97
CA VAL A 204 -19.60 -0.68 -13.08
C VAL A 204 -19.48 -1.22 -11.67
N ILE A 205 -18.86 -0.41 -10.80
CA ILE A 205 -18.64 -0.72 -9.40
C ILE A 205 -19.65 0.09 -8.58
N THR A 206 -20.55 -0.60 -7.88
CA THR A 206 -21.52 0.06 -7.00
C THR A 206 -21.27 -0.31 -5.56
N LEU A 207 -21.00 0.71 -4.75
CA LEU A 207 -20.91 0.62 -3.30
C LEU A 207 -22.26 0.93 -2.70
N LYS A 208 -22.73 0.12 -1.74
CA LYS A 208 -23.97 0.37 -1.01
C LYS A 208 -23.77 0.13 0.48
N LYS A 209 -24.25 1.02 1.31
CA LYS A 209 -24.27 0.85 2.76
C LYS A 209 -25.43 -0.05 3.12
N GLY A 210 -25.14 -1.19 3.76
CA GLY A 210 -26.17 -2.09 4.28
C GLY A 210 -26.82 -1.57 5.56
N SER A 211 -27.92 -2.17 5.96
CA SER A 211 -28.61 -1.86 7.22
C SER A 211 -27.75 -2.16 8.44
N ASP A 212 -26.80 -3.09 8.31
CA ASP A 212 -25.80 -3.43 9.34
C ASP A 212 -24.61 -2.44 9.37
N GLY A 213 -24.67 -1.35 8.60
CA GLY A 213 -23.61 -0.35 8.49
C GLY A 213 -22.42 -0.76 7.63
N LYS A 214 -22.35 -2.01 7.14
CA LYS A 214 -21.27 -2.48 6.29
C LYS A 214 -21.49 -2.04 4.84
N THR A 215 -20.39 -1.78 4.15
CA THR A 215 -20.41 -1.48 2.71
C THR A 215 -20.33 -2.77 1.91
N THR A 216 -21.31 -2.98 1.04
CA THR A 216 -21.28 -4.04 0.03
C THR A 216 -20.80 -3.47 -1.29
N VAL A 217 -20.14 -4.31 -2.09
CA VAL A 217 -19.65 -3.95 -3.42
C VAL A 217 -20.33 -4.85 -4.44
N GLN A 218 -20.95 -4.26 -5.45
CA GLN A 218 -21.48 -4.94 -6.63
C GLN A 218 -20.57 -4.62 -7.81
N VAL A 219 -20.32 -5.60 -8.67
CA VAL A 219 -19.55 -5.46 -9.91
C VAL A 219 -20.39 -6.03 -11.04
N ILE A 220 -20.61 -5.24 -12.07
CA ILE A 220 -21.28 -5.67 -13.31
C ILE A 220 -20.55 -5.09 -14.52
N ASP A 221 -20.63 -5.73 -15.68
CA ASP A 221 -20.14 -5.19 -16.94
C ASP A 221 -21.19 -4.30 -17.62
N LYS A 222 -20.74 -3.29 -18.36
CA LYS A 222 -21.64 -2.56 -19.27
C LYS A 222 -22.08 -3.46 -20.42
N SER A 223 -23.29 -3.21 -20.93
CA SER A 223 -23.90 -4.04 -21.99
C SER A 223 -23.11 -3.97 -23.31
N LYS A 224 -22.59 -2.80 -23.67
CA LYS A 224 -21.89 -2.59 -24.94
C LYS A 224 -20.37 -2.68 -24.75
N PRO A 225 -19.67 -3.40 -25.65
CA PRO A 225 -18.21 -3.31 -25.77
C PRO A 225 -17.80 -1.89 -26.18
N THR A 226 -16.64 -1.46 -25.68
CA THR A 226 -15.99 -0.20 -26.06
C THR A 226 -14.49 -0.38 -26.02
N PRO A 227 -13.72 0.35 -26.83
CA PRO A 227 -12.26 0.37 -26.68
C PRO A 227 -11.87 1.03 -25.34
N LEU A 228 -10.64 0.81 -24.92
CA LEU A 228 -10.05 1.51 -23.78
C LEU A 228 -10.07 3.03 -23.99
N SER A 229 -9.74 3.46 -25.22
CA SER A 229 -9.88 4.82 -25.73
C SER A 229 -10.20 4.78 -27.22
N GLU A 230 -10.99 5.74 -27.72
CA GLU A 230 -11.18 5.97 -29.15
C GLU A 230 -9.90 6.54 -29.80
N ASP A 231 -9.03 7.17 -29.00
CA ASP A 231 -7.71 7.66 -29.40
C ASP A 231 -6.67 6.56 -29.13
N ALA A 232 -6.04 6.05 -30.19
CA ALA A 232 -5.05 5.00 -30.12
C ALA A 232 -3.78 5.44 -29.37
N ASP A 233 -3.36 6.70 -29.53
CA ASP A 233 -2.18 7.23 -28.83
C ASP A 233 -2.45 7.34 -27.32
N GLN A 234 -3.63 7.79 -26.95
CA GLN A 234 -4.06 7.82 -25.54
C GLN A 234 -4.15 6.42 -24.95
N MET A 235 -4.72 5.46 -25.69
CA MET A 235 -4.77 4.07 -25.26
C MET A 235 -3.36 3.52 -25.01
N GLN A 236 -2.45 3.75 -25.94
CA GLN A 236 -1.06 3.30 -25.84
C GLN A 236 -0.33 3.98 -24.66
N ALA A 237 -0.58 5.28 -24.44
CA ALA A 237 -0.03 6.03 -23.32
C ALA A 237 -0.47 5.45 -21.97
N TRP A 238 -1.74 5.06 -21.81
CA TRP A 238 -2.24 4.44 -20.57
C TRP A 238 -1.70 3.02 -20.35
N VAL A 239 -1.61 2.22 -21.40
CA VAL A 239 -1.07 0.84 -21.30
C VAL A 239 0.41 0.89 -20.92
N ASN A 240 1.17 1.78 -21.54
CA ASN A 240 2.62 1.93 -21.32
C ASN A 240 2.98 2.85 -20.15
N ASP A 241 2.01 3.38 -19.42
CA ASP A 241 2.26 4.22 -18.25
C ASP A 241 3.17 3.48 -17.26
N GLN A 242 4.33 4.08 -16.97
CA GLN A 242 5.39 3.50 -16.12
C GLN A 242 5.17 3.75 -14.62
N LYS A 243 4.01 4.34 -14.25
CA LYS A 243 3.68 4.58 -12.85
C LYS A 243 3.66 3.27 -12.07
N LYS A 244 4.53 3.14 -11.12
CA LYS A 244 4.61 1.95 -10.26
C LYS A 244 3.69 2.10 -9.06
N TRP A 245 3.15 1.00 -8.59
CA TRP A 245 2.30 1.00 -7.40
C TRP A 245 3.06 1.46 -6.15
N GLN A 246 4.38 1.24 -6.07
CA GLN A 246 5.26 1.68 -5.00
C GLN A 246 5.40 3.22 -4.95
N ASP A 247 5.23 3.90 -6.09
CA ASP A 247 5.22 5.37 -6.15
C ASP A 247 3.95 5.94 -5.51
N VAL A 248 2.86 5.17 -5.58
CA VAL A 248 1.54 5.55 -5.04
C VAL A 248 1.40 5.09 -3.59
N TYR A 249 1.77 3.83 -3.29
CA TYR A 249 1.76 3.26 -1.95
C TYR A 249 3.19 3.15 -1.41
N THR A 250 3.73 4.26 -0.93
CA THR A 250 5.13 4.36 -0.52
C THR A 250 5.43 3.49 0.69
N VAL A 251 6.51 2.72 0.61
CA VAL A 251 7.08 2.03 1.77
C VAL A 251 7.66 3.06 2.72
N LYS A 252 7.28 3.00 4.00
CA LYS A 252 7.79 3.90 5.03
C LYS A 252 9.05 3.33 5.68
N PRO A 253 10.02 4.18 6.09
CA PRO A 253 11.19 3.74 6.83
C PRO A 253 10.81 3.05 8.14
N TYR A 254 11.69 2.18 8.64
CA TYR A 254 11.47 1.42 9.87
C TYR A 254 11.15 2.35 11.06
N ASN A 255 12.00 3.34 11.32
CA ASN A 255 11.83 4.30 12.43
C ASN A 255 10.52 5.12 12.35
N PHE A 256 10.06 5.44 11.13
CA PHE A 256 8.74 6.06 10.96
C PHE A 256 7.62 5.12 11.45
N MET A 257 7.66 3.85 11.01
CA MET A 257 6.64 2.87 11.38
C MET A 257 6.73 2.47 12.86
N GLU A 258 7.93 2.46 13.43
CA GLU A 258 8.18 2.22 14.85
C GLU A 258 7.53 3.28 15.74
N ILE A 259 7.68 4.57 15.39
CA ILE A 259 6.99 5.65 16.09
C ILE A 259 5.47 5.46 16.01
N VAL A 260 4.95 5.09 14.84
CA VAL A 260 3.50 4.89 14.65
C VAL A 260 2.97 3.72 15.45
N VAL A 261 3.67 2.58 15.50
CA VAL A 261 3.23 1.38 16.25
C VAL A 261 3.19 1.65 17.75
N ASN A 262 4.05 2.56 18.23
CA ASN A 262 4.08 3.06 19.60
C ASN A 262 3.07 4.22 19.85
N ASN A 263 2.10 4.43 18.93
CA ASN A 263 1.09 5.47 18.99
C ASN A 263 1.64 6.92 18.99
N GLY A 264 2.89 7.11 18.57
CA GLY A 264 3.52 8.41 18.39
C GLY A 264 3.12 9.07 17.06
N VAL A 265 3.59 10.30 16.87
CA VAL A 265 3.39 11.10 15.65
C VAL A 265 4.74 11.38 15.00
N PRO A 266 5.11 10.66 13.92
CA PRO A 266 6.40 10.81 13.28
C PRO A 266 6.54 12.16 12.59
N LYS A 267 7.61 12.90 12.91
CA LYS A 267 8.01 14.13 12.26
C LYS A 267 9.46 14.01 11.82
N TYR A 268 9.77 14.51 10.63
CA TYR A 268 11.13 14.48 10.11
C TYR A 268 11.89 15.72 10.57
N SER A 269 13.08 15.53 11.14
CA SER A 269 14.01 16.62 11.42
C SER A 269 15.23 16.52 10.50
N LYS A 270 15.59 17.67 9.90
CA LYS A 270 16.81 17.77 9.09
C LYS A 270 18.06 17.77 9.96
N GLU A 271 17.96 18.23 11.21
CA GLU A 271 19.08 18.33 12.16
C GLU A 271 19.58 16.97 12.56
N ILE A 272 18.67 16.04 12.86
CA ILE A 272 19.02 14.65 13.21
C ILE A 272 19.04 13.72 11.99
N GLY A 273 18.69 14.21 10.78
CA GLY A 273 18.64 13.40 9.58
C GLY A 273 17.61 12.26 9.60
N GLY A 274 16.58 12.33 10.48
CA GLY A 274 15.70 11.20 10.74
C GLY A 274 14.30 11.57 11.23
N TRP A 275 13.50 10.53 11.48
CA TRP A 275 12.16 10.65 12.03
C TRP A 275 12.21 10.57 13.55
N TYR A 276 11.44 11.41 14.23
CA TYR A 276 11.27 11.44 15.69
C TYR A 276 9.79 11.52 16.05
N ASP A 277 9.48 11.18 17.30
CA ASP A 277 8.12 11.25 17.84
C ASP A 277 7.83 12.65 18.38
N SER A 278 7.02 13.41 17.65
CA SER A 278 6.67 14.78 18.04
C SER A 278 5.67 14.87 19.22
N THR A 279 5.21 13.75 19.75
CA THR A 279 4.39 13.72 20.97
C THR A 279 5.24 13.68 22.25
N LYS A 280 6.52 13.39 22.11
CA LYS A 280 7.51 13.45 23.20
C LYS A 280 8.20 14.80 23.09
N ASP A 281 8.06 15.63 24.12
CA ASP A 281 8.57 17.03 24.15
C ASP A 281 10.12 17.14 24.15
N GLU A 282 10.84 16.05 23.97
CA GLU A 282 12.29 16.03 23.89
C GLU A 282 12.73 16.13 22.41
N THR A 283 13.20 17.32 22.01
CA THR A 283 14.11 17.44 20.88
C THR A 283 15.35 16.64 21.25
N PRO A 284 15.74 15.59 20.51
CA PRO A 284 16.94 14.83 20.85
C PRO A 284 18.13 15.77 20.79
N GLU A 285 18.80 15.97 21.93
CA GLU A 285 20.13 16.59 21.93
C GLU A 285 21.05 15.76 21.04
N THR A 286 21.84 16.46 20.24
CA THR A 286 22.80 15.91 19.31
C THR A 286 23.93 15.22 20.12
N GLU A 287 23.73 13.97 20.52
CA GLU A 287 24.85 13.12 20.90
C GLU A 287 25.37 12.41 19.63
N GLU A 288 26.59 12.72 19.28
CA GLU A 288 27.39 11.89 18.39
C GLU A 288 27.44 10.47 18.97
N LYS A 289 26.65 9.55 18.48
CA LYS A 289 26.73 8.14 18.83
C LYS A 289 27.17 7.35 17.61
N GLU A 290 28.33 6.67 17.79
CA GLU A 290 28.72 5.51 17.01
C GLU A 290 27.51 4.61 16.76
N ALA A 291 27.45 4.02 15.58
CA ALA A 291 26.39 3.13 15.14
C ALA A 291 26.23 1.93 16.09
N GLU A 292 25.50 2.11 17.18
CA GLU A 292 24.99 0.99 17.96
C GLU A 292 23.87 0.29 17.17
N GLU A 293 23.92 -1.01 17.11
CA GLU A 293 22.83 -1.84 16.60
C GLU A 293 21.49 -1.39 17.23
N PRO A 294 20.41 -1.25 16.47
CA PRO A 294 19.15 -0.76 16.99
C PRO A 294 18.67 -1.67 18.11
N LYS A 295 18.66 -1.15 19.34
CA LYS A 295 18.01 -1.82 20.48
C LYS A 295 16.57 -2.08 20.09
N GLY A 296 16.16 -3.33 20.20
CA GLY A 296 14.78 -3.74 19.87
C GLY A 296 13.78 -2.88 20.62
N VAL A 297 12.68 -2.56 19.94
CA VAL A 297 11.57 -1.78 20.49
C VAL A 297 11.15 -2.41 21.81
N ASP A 298 11.07 -1.63 22.88
CA ASP A 298 10.52 -2.10 24.15
C ASP A 298 8.99 -2.14 24.05
N TYR A 299 8.48 -3.31 23.73
CA TYR A 299 7.04 -3.59 23.66
C TYR A 299 6.39 -3.83 25.02
N SER A 300 7.14 -3.74 26.13
CA SER A 300 6.62 -4.02 27.46
C SER A 300 5.48 -3.07 27.83
N GLU A 301 5.56 -1.79 27.45
CA GLU A 301 4.49 -0.83 27.67
C GLU A 301 3.26 -1.09 26.78
N ILE A 302 3.46 -1.58 25.55
CA ILE A 302 2.35 -1.96 24.65
C ILE A 302 1.62 -3.20 25.16
N VAL A 303 2.36 -4.12 25.79
CA VAL A 303 1.84 -5.38 26.26
C VAL A 303 1.44 -5.32 27.74
N ASN A 304 2.15 -4.54 28.58
CA ASN A 304 1.98 -4.49 30.04
C ASN A 304 1.41 -3.15 30.56
N GLY A 305 1.25 -2.11 29.70
CA GLY A 305 0.60 -0.86 30.10
C GLY A 305 -0.88 -1.06 30.42
N PRO A 306 -1.53 -0.13 31.17
CA PRO A 306 -2.94 -0.23 31.46
C PRO A 306 -3.72 -0.37 30.16
N ALA A 307 -4.46 -1.47 30.04
CA ALA A 307 -5.13 -1.86 28.84
C ALA A 307 -6.24 -0.86 28.50
N THR A 308 -5.96 0.08 27.64
CA THR A 308 -7.00 0.91 27.02
C THR A 308 -7.22 0.41 25.60
N THR A 309 -8.23 -0.41 25.38
CA THR A 309 -8.65 -0.84 24.06
C THR A 309 -9.88 -0.07 23.67
N VAL A 310 -9.84 0.60 22.52
CA VAL A 310 -11.02 1.22 21.92
C VAL A 310 -11.57 0.26 20.89
N ILE A 311 -12.69 -0.38 21.19
CA ILE A 311 -13.47 -1.18 20.25
C ILE A 311 -14.75 -0.40 19.97
N ASP A 312 -15.09 -0.21 18.69
CA ASP A 312 -16.29 0.50 18.23
C ASP A 312 -16.48 1.93 18.77
N GLY A 313 -15.39 2.66 18.97
CA GLY A 313 -15.42 4.04 19.45
C GLY A 313 -15.46 4.20 20.97
N ASN A 314 -15.61 3.12 21.75
CA ASN A 314 -15.59 3.13 23.20
C ASN A 314 -14.22 2.80 23.77
N ARG A 315 -13.80 3.55 24.80
CA ARG A 315 -12.60 3.25 25.59
C ARG A 315 -12.97 2.29 26.71
N TYR A 316 -12.31 1.14 26.75
CA TYR A 316 -12.36 0.24 27.88
C TYR A 316 -11.04 0.32 28.62
N GLN A 317 -11.09 0.65 29.93
CA GLN A 317 -9.99 0.48 30.87
C GLN A 317 -10.19 -0.87 31.56
N PHE A 318 -9.17 -1.73 31.50
CA PHE A 318 -9.16 -3.00 32.19
C PHE A 318 -8.18 -2.97 33.36
#